data_f59db09834d3bd67ba78920738cabe87
#
_entry.id   f59db09834d3bd67ba78920738cabe87
#
_cell.length_a   1.000
_cell.length_b   1.000
_cell.length_c   1.000
_cell.angle_alpha   90.00
_cell.angle_beta   90.00
_cell.angle_gamma   90.00
#
_symmetry.space_group_name_H-M   'P 1'
#
loop_
_entity.id
_entity.type
_entity.pdbx_description
1 polymer ?
#
loop_
_entity_poly.entity_id
_entity_poly.type
_entity_poly.pdbx_seq_one_letter_code
_entity_poly.pdbx_strand_id
1 'polypeptide(L)'
;MGKVTRKTAKPKKSRTVSGAEISLRLALAQVNSLVGGFKANAESVKSICTQARKMGADIVLFPELMLTGYPPEDLLFKKSFIEDCRETLKKVAPFTKGLTAVIGFAEQKGKHLYNSAALMCDGKHVATCRKMLLPNYGVFDEKRYFTEGDEPVRFSLKGAQIGLTICEDIWEESGPGKTLCQKGGVDLLLNISSSPYHKGKGKARRQMIIKRAKYYKCPIAYVNLVGGQDELVFDGQSLIVDAKGIIIAQGNSFEEEIIFANITLPAKVNKPKASGIKSYKAPASLSKARVTELPQLPPCAYMEKSEEEEIYSALVLGTRDYIKKNGFSKVVLGLSGGIDSSLTAVIAVDALGPDKVVGVLMPSPHSSKGSVD
;
A
#
# COMPACT_ATOMS: atom_id res chain seq x y z
N MET A 1 -12.88 -27.63 -75.28
CA MET A 1 -12.60 -26.33 -74.69
C MET A 1 -13.53 -26.13 -73.48
N GLY A 2 -13.09 -26.47 -72.27
CA GLY A 2 -13.90 -26.37 -71.07
C GLY A 2 -13.51 -25.09 -70.27
N LYS A 3 -14.51 -24.23 -70.03
CA LYS A 3 -14.31 -23.03 -69.23
C LYS A 3 -14.37 -23.39 -67.72
N VAL A 4 -13.22 -23.18 -67.03
CA VAL A 4 -13.12 -23.27 -65.58
C VAL A 4 -13.54 -21.93 -64.97
N THR A 5 -14.66 -21.90 -64.28
CA THR A 5 -15.11 -20.73 -63.51
C THR A 5 -14.51 -20.77 -62.13
N ARG A 6 -13.57 -19.84 -61.80
CA ARG A 6 -13.05 -19.61 -60.49
C ARG A 6 -14.10 -18.90 -59.62
N LYS A 7 -14.60 -19.55 -58.56
CA LYS A 7 -15.38 -18.92 -57.49
C LYS A 7 -14.44 -18.13 -56.60
N THR A 8 -14.56 -16.83 -56.59
CA THR A 8 -13.87 -15.94 -55.65
C THR A 8 -14.52 -16.05 -54.26
N ALA A 9 -13.76 -16.50 -53.29
CA ALA A 9 -14.17 -16.53 -51.84
C ALA A 9 -14.24 -15.10 -51.29
N LYS A 10 -15.37 -14.69 -50.76
CA LYS A 10 -15.54 -13.42 -50.04
C LYS A 10 -14.71 -13.43 -48.76
N PRO A 11 -13.98 -12.35 -48.41
CA PRO A 11 -13.22 -12.28 -47.17
C PRO A 11 -14.18 -12.32 -45.96
N LYS A 12 -13.92 -13.23 -45.03
CA LYS A 12 -14.58 -13.27 -43.74
C LYS A 12 -14.24 -11.98 -42.98
N LYS A 13 -15.22 -11.08 -42.77
CA LYS A 13 -15.12 -9.96 -41.85
C LYS A 13 -14.83 -10.51 -40.44
N SER A 14 -13.63 -10.29 -39.94
CA SER A 14 -13.33 -10.49 -38.52
C SER A 14 -14.20 -9.52 -37.71
N ARG A 15 -15.19 -10.05 -37.01
CA ARG A 15 -15.93 -9.29 -36.00
C ARG A 15 -14.93 -9.04 -34.85
N THR A 16 -14.27 -7.91 -34.83
CA THR A 16 -13.71 -7.35 -33.61
C THR A 16 -14.89 -6.98 -32.71
N VAL A 17 -15.20 -7.84 -31.77
CA VAL A 17 -16.07 -7.49 -30.66
C VAL A 17 -15.27 -6.50 -29.83
N SER A 18 -15.53 -5.21 -29.96
CA SER A 18 -15.05 -4.20 -29.02
C SER A 18 -15.72 -4.51 -27.68
N GLY A 19 -15.04 -5.25 -26.81
CA GLY A 19 -15.49 -5.46 -25.45
C GLY A 19 -15.61 -4.10 -24.76
N ALA A 20 -16.71 -3.85 -24.06
CA ALA A 20 -16.88 -2.65 -23.26
C ALA A 20 -15.70 -2.54 -22.28
N GLU A 21 -15.12 -1.35 -22.15
CA GLU A 21 -14.04 -1.09 -21.19
C GLU A 21 -14.64 -0.67 -19.84
N ILE A 22 -13.99 -1.08 -18.75
CA ILE A 22 -14.34 -0.69 -17.40
C ILE A 22 -13.30 0.29 -16.92
N SER A 23 -13.68 1.52 -16.62
CA SER A 23 -12.80 2.51 -16.00
C SER A 23 -13.00 2.55 -14.49
N LEU A 24 -11.92 2.46 -13.73
CA LEU A 24 -11.89 2.63 -12.29
C LEU A 24 -10.88 3.73 -11.92
N ARG A 25 -11.26 4.59 -10.98
CA ARG A 25 -10.35 5.55 -10.35
C ARG A 25 -9.90 4.99 -9.01
N LEU A 26 -8.58 4.85 -8.85
CA LEU A 26 -7.94 4.34 -7.64
C LEU A 26 -7.32 5.49 -6.86
N ALA A 27 -7.29 5.35 -5.52
CA ALA A 27 -6.53 6.17 -4.60
C ALA A 27 -5.66 5.24 -3.74
N LEU A 28 -4.35 5.40 -3.78
CA LEU A 28 -3.40 4.71 -2.92
C LEU A 28 -3.00 5.66 -1.78
N ALA A 29 -3.36 5.32 -0.56
CA ALA A 29 -3.05 6.10 0.62
C ALA A 29 -1.67 5.71 1.16
N GLN A 30 -0.63 6.41 0.74
CA GLN A 30 0.72 6.25 1.27
C GLN A 30 0.83 7.11 2.52
N VAL A 31 0.69 6.48 3.68
CA VAL A 31 0.52 7.15 4.97
C VAL A 31 1.44 6.61 6.04
N ASN A 32 1.68 7.46 7.05
CA ASN A 32 2.48 7.16 8.23
C ASN A 32 1.56 6.83 9.41
N SER A 33 1.23 5.55 9.57
CA SER A 33 0.41 5.13 10.71
C SER A 33 1.22 5.06 12.01
N LEU A 34 0.55 5.31 13.13
CA LEU A 34 1.14 5.25 14.47
C LEU A 34 0.76 3.94 15.16
N VAL A 35 1.75 3.20 15.65
CA VAL A 35 1.49 1.96 16.42
C VAL A 35 0.72 2.29 17.69
N GLY A 36 -0.44 1.63 17.90
CA GLY A 36 -1.35 1.89 19.00
C GLY A 36 -2.12 3.21 18.92
N GLY A 37 -1.85 4.03 17.91
CA GLY A 37 -2.50 5.33 17.71
C GLY A 37 -3.89 5.24 17.08
N PHE A 38 -4.77 4.39 17.57
CA PHE A 38 -6.08 4.09 16.96
C PHE A 38 -6.90 5.32 16.59
N LYS A 39 -6.91 6.35 17.44
CA LYS A 39 -7.63 7.60 17.17
C LYS A 39 -7.02 8.35 15.99
N ALA A 40 -5.71 8.51 15.96
CA ALA A 40 -4.98 9.21 14.88
C ALA A 40 -5.12 8.47 13.56
N ASN A 41 -4.96 7.14 13.58
CA ASN A 41 -5.11 6.28 12.41
C ASN A 41 -6.54 6.33 11.84
N ALA A 42 -7.57 6.36 12.71
CA ALA A 42 -8.96 6.50 12.29
C ALA A 42 -9.25 7.88 11.66
N GLU A 43 -8.72 8.98 12.21
CA GLU A 43 -8.85 10.32 11.61
C GLU A 43 -8.12 10.42 10.27
N SER A 44 -6.97 9.76 10.11
CA SER A 44 -6.28 9.63 8.82
C SER A 44 -7.17 8.92 7.80
N VAL A 45 -7.76 7.77 8.14
CA VAL A 45 -8.71 7.05 7.26
C VAL A 45 -9.88 7.96 6.86
N LYS A 46 -10.48 8.69 7.80
CA LYS A 46 -11.58 9.62 7.56
C LYS A 46 -11.19 10.74 6.59
N SER A 47 -10.05 11.39 6.83
CA SER A 47 -9.52 12.48 6.00
C SER A 47 -9.30 11.99 4.56
N ILE A 48 -8.62 10.86 4.40
CA ILE A 48 -8.30 10.28 3.09
C ILE A 48 -9.56 9.83 2.35
N CYS A 49 -10.50 9.16 3.01
CA CYS A 49 -11.78 8.80 2.40
C CYS A 49 -12.56 10.04 1.93
N THR A 50 -12.45 11.15 2.66
CA THR A 50 -13.10 12.40 2.28
C THR A 50 -12.45 13.01 1.03
N GLN A 51 -11.11 13.03 0.98
CA GLN A 51 -10.37 13.50 -0.19
C GLN A 51 -10.59 12.60 -1.42
N ALA A 52 -10.52 11.28 -1.23
CA ALA A 52 -10.75 10.30 -2.29
C ALA A 52 -12.16 10.43 -2.89
N ARG A 53 -13.18 10.69 -2.06
CA ARG A 53 -14.56 10.92 -2.52
C ARG A 53 -14.66 12.21 -3.33
N LYS A 54 -14.02 13.31 -2.89
CA LYS A 54 -13.97 14.56 -3.65
C LYS A 54 -13.31 14.38 -5.02
N MET A 55 -12.23 13.59 -5.07
CA MET A 55 -11.53 13.24 -6.30
C MET A 55 -12.25 12.17 -7.14
N GLY A 56 -13.37 11.67 -6.68
CA GLY A 56 -14.16 10.68 -7.41
C GLY A 56 -13.54 9.28 -7.46
N ALA A 57 -12.71 8.88 -6.50
CA ALA A 57 -12.19 7.52 -6.43
C ALA A 57 -13.31 6.48 -6.30
N ASP A 58 -13.11 5.35 -6.93
CA ASP A 58 -13.96 4.16 -6.79
C ASP A 58 -13.43 3.25 -5.68
N ILE A 59 -12.10 3.19 -5.57
CA ILE A 59 -11.40 2.34 -4.60
C ILE A 59 -10.32 3.17 -3.91
N VAL A 60 -10.24 3.03 -2.59
CA VAL A 60 -9.15 3.56 -1.76
C VAL A 60 -8.42 2.39 -1.10
N LEU A 61 -7.11 2.34 -1.24
CA LEU A 61 -6.26 1.35 -0.57
C LEU A 61 -5.49 2.01 0.56
N PHE A 62 -5.54 1.40 1.73
CA PHE A 62 -4.71 1.73 2.89
C PHE A 62 -3.66 0.64 3.11
N PRO A 63 -2.53 0.95 3.75
CA PRO A 63 -1.47 -0.02 4.02
C PRO A 63 -1.92 -1.21 4.88
N GLU A 64 -1.09 -2.24 4.89
CA GLU A 64 -1.15 -3.37 5.81
C GLU A 64 -1.12 -2.88 7.26
N LEU A 65 -1.96 -3.48 8.12
CA LEU A 65 -2.12 -3.14 9.55
C LEU A 65 -2.32 -1.63 9.81
N MET A 66 -2.95 -0.90 8.87
CA MET A 66 -3.19 0.54 8.95
C MET A 66 -3.80 0.97 10.29
N LEU A 67 -4.73 0.19 10.85
CA LEU A 67 -5.44 0.60 12.07
C LEU A 67 -4.60 0.43 13.33
N THR A 68 -3.78 -0.62 13.42
CA THR A 68 -2.88 -0.87 14.55
C THR A 68 -1.57 -0.10 14.47
N GLY A 69 -1.19 0.36 13.26
CA GLY A 69 0.19 0.70 12.91
C GLY A 69 1.03 -0.56 12.70
N TYR A 70 2.22 -0.43 12.08
CA TYR A 70 3.12 -1.54 11.78
C TYR A 70 4.56 -1.22 12.19
N PRO A 71 5.28 -2.15 12.85
CA PRO A 71 4.81 -3.43 13.39
C PRO A 71 4.24 -3.27 14.81
N PRO A 72 3.08 -3.86 15.13
CA PRO A 72 2.50 -3.75 16.47
C PRO A 72 3.12 -4.72 17.48
N GLU A 73 3.87 -5.72 17.03
CA GLU A 73 4.62 -6.68 17.84
C GLU A 73 3.87 -7.26 19.05
N ASP A 74 4.47 -7.29 20.24
CA ASP A 74 3.90 -7.89 21.45
C ASP A 74 2.62 -7.19 21.96
N LEU A 75 2.28 -6.01 21.41
CA LEU A 75 0.97 -5.41 21.66
C LEU A 75 -0.17 -6.30 21.19
N LEU A 76 0.07 -7.14 20.17
CA LEU A 76 -0.88 -8.12 19.66
C LEU A 76 -1.31 -9.17 20.70
N PHE A 77 -0.52 -9.43 21.73
CA PHE A 77 -0.89 -10.31 22.84
C PHE A 77 -1.84 -9.65 23.84
N LYS A 78 -2.02 -8.33 23.79
CA LYS A 78 -2.91 -7.60 24.69
C LYS A 78 -4.34 -7.64 24.14
N LYS A 79 -5.26 -8.24 24.89
CA LYS A 79 -6.66 -8.36 24.50
C LYS A 79 -7.30 -7.00 24.23
N SER A 80 -7.03 -5.99 25.08
CA SER A 80 -7.53 -4.64 24.88
C SER A 80 -7.09 -4.02 23.56
N PHE A 81 -5.84 -4.24 23.15
CA PHE A 81 -5.31 -3.74 21.88
C PHE A 81 -6.08 -4.28 20.66
N ILE A 82 -6.41 -5.57 20.70
CA ILE A 82 -7.20 -6.21 19.62
C ILE A 82 -8.66 -5.75 19.67
N GLU A 83 -9.23 -5.55 20.86
CA GLU A 83 -10.57 -4.97 21.01
C GLU A 83 -10.62 -3.53 20.48
N ASP A 84 -9.64 -2.70 20.78
CA ASP A 84 -9.51 -1.34 20.27
C ASP A 84 -9.39 -1.32 18.74
N CYS A 85 -8.62 -2.24 18.16
CA CYS A 85 -8.53 -2.41 16.72
C CYS A 85 -9.91 -2.72 16.10
N ARG A 86 -10.63 -3.68 16.69
CA ARG A 86 -11.98 -4.06 16.24
C ARG A 86 -12.99 -2.90 16.34
N GLU A 87 -12.99 -2.18 17.45
CA GLU A 87 -13.88 -1.02 17.64
C GLU A 87 -13.51 0.13 16.68
N THR A 88 -12.20 0.31 16.42
CA THR A 88 -11.74 1.30 15.44
C THR A 88 -12.20 0.94 14.03
N LEU A 89 -12.15 -0.35 13.66
CA LEU A 89 -12.66 -0.80 12.35
C LEU A 89 -14.16 -0.47 12.19
N LYS A 90 -14.97 -0.63 13.24
CA LYS A 90 -16.39 -0.25 13.23
C LYS A 90 -16.56 1.28 13.09
N LYS A 91 -15.73 2.06 13.79
CA LYS A 91 -15.78 3.54 13.75
C LYS A 91 -15.40 4.10 12.39
N VAL A 92 -14.50 3.47 11.65
CA VAL A 92 -14.08 3.96 10.33
C VAL A 92 -15.04 3.54 9.21
N ALA A 93 -15.84 2.49 9.41
CA ALA A 93 -16.76 1.98 8.39
C ALA A 93 -17.67 3.08 7.77
N PRO A 94 -18.34 3.97 8.54
CA PRO A 94 -19.18 5.03 7.97
C PRO A 94 -18.43 6.00 7.06
N PHE A 95 -17.11 6.19 7.27
CA PHE A 95 -16.32 7.10 6.45
C PHE A 95 -16.14 6.61 5.02
N THR A 96 -16.35 5.30 4.78
CA THR A 96 -16.27 4.67 3.45
C THR A 96 -17.57 4.77 2.65
N LYS A 97 -18.60 5.49 3.13
CA LYS A 97 -19.86 5.68 2.40
C LYS A 97 -19.59 6.30 1.01
N GLY A 98 -20.17 5.69 -0.03
CA GLY A 98 -19.96 6.08 -1.42
C GLY A 98 -18.60 5.66 -2.02
N LEU A 99 -17.81 4.83 -1.32
CA LEU A 99 -16.52 4.31 -1.74
C LEU A 99 -16.41 2.80 -1.50
N THR A 100 -15.47 2.16 -2.21
CA THR A 100 -14.87 0.90 -1.78
C THR A 100 -13.53 1.21 -1.13
N ALA A 101 -13.28 0.74 0.10
CA ALA A 101 -12.00 0.90 0.77
C ALA A 101 -11.43 -0.44 1.21
N VAL A 102 -10.12 -0.62 1.09
CA VAL A 102 -9.37 -1.76 1.61
C VAL A 102 -8.48 -1.27 2.74
N ILE A 103 -8.71 -1.75 3.97
CA ILE A 103 -8.08 -1.23 5.18
C ILE A 103 -7.40 -2.36 5.93
N GLY A 104 -6.07 -2.26 6.14
CA GLY A 104 -5.30 -3.23 6.92
C GLY A 104 -5.62 -3.16 8.41
N PHE A 105 -5.81 -4.31 9.07
CA PHE A 105 -6.12 -4.40 10.50
C PHE A 105 -5.75 -5.78 11.08
N ALA A 106 -5.61 -5.87 12.40
CA ALA A 106 -5.47 -7.14 13.09
C ALA A 106 -6.85 -7.73 13.42
N GLU A 107 -7.13 -8.95 12.93
CA GLU A 107 -8.42 -9.64 13.11
C GLU A 107 -8.26 -10.78 14.11
N GLN A 108 -9.08 -10.79 15.16
CA GLN A 108 -9.24 -11.97 16.01
C GLN A 108 -10.48 -12.77 15.61
N LYS A 109 -10.30 -14.08 15.35
CA LYS A 109 -11.40 -15.02 15.12
C LYS A 109 -11.20 -16.28 15.96
N GLY A 110 -12.04 -16.44 16.97
CA GLY A 110 -11.85 -17.47 17.99
C GLY A 110 -10.53 -17.27 18.73
N LYS A 111 -9.68 -18.28 18.75
CA LYS A 111 -8.34 -18.25 19.36
C LYS A 111 -7.23 -17.74 18.40
N HIS A 112 -7.55 -17.55 17.15
CA HIS A 112 -6.58 -17.19 16.12
C HIS A 112 -6.56 -15.69 15.85
N LEU A 113 -5.37 -15.14 15.65
CA LEU A 113 -5.13 -13.77 15.22
C LEU A 113 -4.64 -13.78 13.78
N TYR A 114 -5.11 -12.83 12.97
CA TYR A 114 -4.78 -12.74 11.55
C TYR A 114 -4.35 -11.32 11.18
N ASN A 115 -3.35 -11.22 10.33
CA ASN A 115 -3.05 -10.01 9.57
C ASN A 115 -4.05 -9.94 8.42
N SER A 116 -4.94 -8.95 8.44
CA SER A 116 -6.14 -8.94 7.59
C SER A 116 -6.35 -7.61 6.89
N ALA A 117 -7.04 -7.68 5.75
CA ALA A 117 -7.56 -6.53 5.00
C ALA A 117 -9.08 -6.55 5.03
N ALA A 118 -9.70 -5.52 5.59
CA ALA A 118 -11.13 -5.32 5.56
C ALA A 118 -11.57 -4.70 4.23
N LEU A 119 -12.46 -5.36 3.52
CA LEU A 119 -13.18 -4.80 2.38
C LEU A 119 -14.40 -4.03 2.89
N MET A 120 -14.31 -2.72 2.82
CA MET A 120 -15.39 -1.81 3.17
C MET A 120 -16.09 -1.33 1.90
N CYS A 121 -17.41 -1.44 1.83
CA CYS A 121 -18.19 -0.94 0.70
C CYS A 121 -19.38 -0.14 1.21
N ASP A 122 -19.46 1.11 0.78
CA ASP A 122 -20.61 2.00 1.06
C ASP A 122 -20.96 2.06 2.56
N GLY A 123 -19.96 2.20 3.42
CA GLY A 123 -20.11 2.31 4.87
C GLY A 123 -20.26 0.98 5.62
N LYS A 124 -20.08 -0.16 4.95
CA LYS A 124 -20.25 -1.50 5.54
C LYS A 124 -19.01 -2.37 5.35
N HIS A 125 -18.67 -3.14 6.37
CA HIS A 125 -17.68 -4.22 6.26
C HIS A 125 -18.33 -5.40 5.52
N VAL A 126 -17.82 -5.70 4.31
CA VAL A 126 -18.41 -6.70 3.40
C VAL A 126 -17.66 -8.02 3.45
N ALA A 127 -16.33 -7.95 3.56
CA ALA A 127 -15.48 -9.13 3.55
C ALA A 127 -14.15 -8.87 4.27
N THR A 128 -13.47 -9.95 4.64
CA THR A 128 -12.10 -9.92 5.16
C THR A 128 -11.22 -10.83 4.30
N CYS A 129 -10.07 -10.29 3.85
CA CYS A 129 -8.98 -11.06 3.28
C CYS A 129 -7.91 -11.22 4.36
N ARG A 130 -7.41 -12.46 4.58
CA ARG A 130 -6.35 -12.77 5.53
C ARG A 130 -5.07 -13.02 4.78
N LYS A 131 -3.96 -12.50 5.30
CA LYS A 131 -2.62 -12.76 4.77
C LYS A 131 -2.33 -14.26 4.78
N MET A 132 -1.94 -14.80 3.63
CA MET A 132 -1.74 -16.24 3.47
C MET A 132 -0.28 -16.63 3.68
N LEU A 133 0.66 -15.73 3.36
CA LEU A 133 2.08 -15.95 3.49
C LEU A 133 2.65 -15.04 4.58
N LEU A 134 3.11 -15.65 5.67
CA LEU A 134 3.66 -14.94 6.83
C LEU A 134 5.19 -14.99 6.77
N PRO A 135 5.87 -13.84 6.52
CA PRO A 135 7.32 -13.81 6.53
C PRO A 135 7.86 -14.05 7.94
N ASN A 136 8.93 -14.83 8.04
CA ASN A 136 9.61 -15.15 9.30
C ASN A 136 11.12 -15.18 9.07
N TYR A 137 11.65 -14.09 8.51
CA TYR A 137 13.05 -13.90 8.16
C TYR A 137 13.44 -12.42 8.27
N GLY A 138 14.74 -12.14 8.48
CA GLY A 138 15.24 -10.77 8.63
C GLY A 138 14.57 -10.07 9.81
N VAL A 139 13.86 -8.98 9.52
CA VAL A 139 13.14 -8.17 10.52
C VAL A 139 11.70 -8.67 10.79
N PHE A 140 11.27 -9.74 10.13
CA PHE A 140 9.92 -10.25 10.26
C PHE A 140 9.85 -11.45 11.20
N ASP A 141 8.87 -11.42 12.12
CA ASP A 141 8.51 -12.54 13.01
C ASP A 141 6.98 -12.70 13.06
N GLU A 142 6.33 -12.71 11.88
CA GLU A 142 4.86 -12.71 11.82
C GLU A 142 4.24 -14.03 12.28
N LYS A 143 4.95 -15.16 12.15
CA LYS A 143 4.46 -16.48 12.61
C LYS A 143 4.32 -16.57 14.13
N ARG A 144 5.02 -15.70 14.86
CA ARG A 144 4.87 -15.58 16.31
C ARG A 144 3.47 -15.09 16.72
N TYR A 145 2.87 -14.26 15.89
CA TYR A 145 1.64 -13.54 16.22
C TYR A 145 0.43 -14.04 15.45
N PHE A 146 0.60 -14.28 14.16
CA PHE A 146 -0.50 -14.48 13.24
C PHE A 146 -0.63 -15.93 12.76
N THR A 147 -1.87 -16.29 12.46
CA THR A 147 -2.23 -17.54 11.76
C THR A 147 -2.35 -17.23 10.27
N GLU A 148 -1.88 -18.15 9.42
CA GLU A 148 -1.99 -18.05 7.96
C GLU A 148 -3.47 -18.06 7.51
N GLY A 149 -3.79 -17.24 6.53
CA GLY A 149 -5.07 -17.29 5.83
C GLY A 149 -5.18 -18.53 4.96
N ASP A 150 -6.39 -18.99 4.73
CA ASP A 150 -6.67 -20.25 4.06
C ASP A 150 -7.27 -20.12 2.65
N GLU A 151 -7.86 -18.96 2.34
CA GLU A 151 -8.59 -18.76 1.09
C GLU A 151 -8.34 -17.39 0.46
N PRO A 152 -7.97 -17.34 -0.84
CA PRO A 152 -7.89 -16.09 -1.59
C PRO A 152 -9.25 -15.40 -1.69
N VAL A 153 -9.26 -14.07 -1.69
CA VAL A 153 -10.46 -13.24 -1.73
C VAL A 153 -10.49 -12.39 -2.99
N ARG A 154 -11.64 -12.37 -3.66
CA ARG A 154 -11.95 -11.40 -4.72
C ARG A 154 -13.33 -10.78 -4.52
N PHE A 155 -13.55 -9.63 -5.15
CA PHE A 155 -14.86 -8.98 -5.20
C PHE A 155 -15.13 -8.38 -6.58
N SER A 156 -16.41 -8.13 -6.87
CA SER A 156 -16.80 -7.45 -8.11
C SER A 156 -17.24 -6.02 -7.85
N LEU A 157 -16.74 -5.08 -8.66
CA LEU A 157 -17.13 -3.66 -8.66
C LEU A 157 -17.26 -3.17 -10.09
N LYS A 158 -18.38 -2.52 -10.44
CA LYS A 158 -18.66 -2.00 -11.82
C LYS A 158 -18.44 -3.04 -12.93
N GLY A 159 -18.57 -4.33 -12.62
CA GLY A 159 -18.32 -5.41 -13.56
C GLY A 159 -16.88 -5.96 -13.58
N ALA A 160 -15.90 -5.26 -13.03
CA ALA A 160 -14.53 -5.78 -12.85
C ALA A 160 -14.47 -6.80 -11.71
N GLN A 161 -13.62 -7.83 -11.85
CA GLN A 161 -13.25 -8.74 -10.76
C GLN A 161 -11.91 -8.27 -10.17
N ILE A 162 -11.87 -8.06 -8.87
CA ILE A 162 -10.74 -7.45 -8.18
C ILE A 162 -10.27 -8.41 -7.09
N GLY A 163 -8.99 -8.80 -7.13
CA GLY A 163 -8.36 -9.66 -6.14
C GLY A 163 -7.69 -8.85 -5.03
N LEU A 164 -7.66 -9.42 -3.82
CA LEU A 164 -6.97 -8.84 -2.65
C LEU A 164 -5.80 -9.73 -2.23
N THR A 165 -4.67 -9.10 -1.93
CA THR A 165 -3.47 -9.72 -1.36
C THR A 165 -2.84 -8.77 -0.34
N ILE A 166 -2.03 -9.32 0.57
CA ILE A 166 -1.37 -8.55 1.63
C ILE A 166 0.13 -8.85 1.59
N CYS A 167 0.93 -7.82 1.35
CA CYS A 167 2.38 -7.77 1.45
C CYS A 167 3.08 -9.01 0.84
N GLU A 168 3.54 -9.96 1.66
CA GLU A 168 4.28 -11.16 1.25
C GLU A 168 3.55 -12.01 0.21
N ASP A 169 2.22 -11.97 0.19
CA ASP A 169 1.40 -12.72 -0.78
C ASP A 169 1.75 -12.45 -2.24
N ILE A 170 2.37 -11.29 -2.56
CA ILE A 170 2.79 -10.94 -3.92
C ILE A 170 4.28 -11.24 -4.18
N TRP A 171 5.10 -11.37 -3.12
CA TRP A 171 6.51 -11.65 -3.27
C TRP A 171 6.76 -13.07 -3.77
N GLU A 172 5.94 -14.03 -3.33
CA GLU A 172 6.00 -15.41 -3.79
C GLU A 172 5.27 -15.59 -5.12
N GLU A 173 5.98 -16.15 -6.13
CA GLU A 173 5.43 -16.33 -7.48
C GLU A 173 4.25 -17.30 -7.51
N SER A 174 4.29 -18.33 -6.68
CA SER A 174 3.23 -19.33 -6.51
C SER A 174 2.14 -18.93 -5.53
N GLY A 175 2.23 -17.74 -4.94
CA GLY A 175 1.32 -17.23 -3.91
C GLY A 175 -0.13 -17.00 -4.38
N PRO A 176 -0.98 -16.47 -3.49
CA PRO A 176 -2.41 -16.26 -3.77
C PRO A 176 -2.67 -15.33 -4.95
N GLY A 177 -1.76 -14.40 -5.26
CA GLY A 177 -1.83 -13.54 -6.44
C GLY A 177 -1.92 -14.32 -7.75
N LYS A 178 -1.13 -15.39 -7.91
CA LYS A 178 -1.19 -16.29 -9.07
C LYS A 178 -2.55 -16.97 -9.16
N THR A 179 -3.03 -17.51 -8.06
CA THR A 179 -4.34 -18.19 -7.99
C THR A 179 -5.47 -17.24 -8.40
N LEU A 180 -5.48 -16.02 -7.87
CA LEU A 180 -6.48 -15.00 -8.19
C LEU A 180 -6.44 -14.61 -9.67
N CYS A 181 -5.27 -14.35 -10.23
CA CYS A 181 -5.15 -13.86 -11.60
C CYS A 181 -5.36 -14.96 -12.64
N GLN A 182 -4.76 -16.15 -12.45
CA GLN A 182 -4.79 -17.21 -13.46
C GLN A 182 -6.01 -18.13 -13.35
N LYS A 183 -6.44 -18.47 -12.13
CA LYS A 183 -7.61 -19.32 -11.89
C LYS A 183 -8.86 -18.51 -11.53
N GLY A 184 -8.69 -17.42 -10.76
CA GLY A 184 -9.78 -16.57 -10.28
C GLY A 184 -10.32 -15.58 -11.29
N GLY A 185 -9.63 -15.37 -12.43
CA GLY A 185 -10.08 -14.46 -13.49
C GLY A 185 -10.23 -13.03 -13.03
N VAL A 186 -9.39 -12.56 -12.10
CA VAL A 186 -9.40 -11.15 -11.69
C VAL A 186 -8.87 -10.25 -12.81
N ASP A 187 -9.41 -9.05 -12.87
CA ASP A 187 -9.07 -8.02 -13.85
C ASP A 187 -8.07 -7.00 -13.27
N LEU A 188 -7.99 -6.92 -11.94
CA LEU A 188 -7.08 -6.05 -11.18
C LEU A 188 -6.71 -6.75 -9.87
N LEU A 189 -5.42 -6.78 -9.53
CA LEU A 189 -4.93 -7.25 -8.24
C LEU A 189 -4.57 -6.06 -7.36
N LEU A 190 -5.11 -6.02 -6.15
CA LEU A 190 -4.77 -5.05 -5.12
C LEU A 190 -3.84 -5.72 -4.10
N ASN A 191 -2.78 -5.01 -3.73
CA ASN A 191 -1.88 -5.43 -2.67
C ASN A 191 -1.68 -4.29 -1.67
N ILE A 192 -1.92 -4.57 -0.39
CA ILE A 192 -1.62 -3.64 0.71
C ILE A 192 -0.39 -4.12 1.45
N SER A 193 0.55 -3.22 1.73
CA SER A 193 1.87 -3.58 2.26
C SER A 193 2.36 -2.62 3.33
N SER A 194 3.22 -3.16 4.19
CA SER A 194 4.14 -2.44 5.08
C SER A 194 5.54 -3.02 4.90
N SER A 195 6.06 -2.89 3.68
CA SER A 195 7.37 -3.42 3.29
C SER A 195 8.47 -2.45 3.72
N PRO A 196 9.37 -2.85 4.67
CA PRO A 196 10.40 -1.96 5.19
C PRO A 196 11.47 -1.64 4.15
N TYR A 197 12.08 -0.48 4.32
CA TYR A 197 13.18 0.00 3.53
C TYR A 197 14.51 -0.64 3.96
N HIS A 198 15.30 -0.94 3.00
CA HIS A 198 16.75 -1.05 3.08
C HIS A 198 17.34 -0.56 1.75
N LYS A 199 18.62 -0.22 1.71
CA LYS A 199 19.31 0.23 0.49
C LYS A 199 18.98 -0.65 -0.71
N GLY A 200 18.45 -0.03 -1.78
CA GLY A 200 18.07 -0.71 -3.02
C GLY A 200 16.72 -1.44 -2.99
N LYS A 201 16.01 -1.49 -1.85
CA LYS A 201 14.72 -2.20 -1.74
C LYS A 201 13.64 -1.62 -2.65
N GLY A 202 13.56 -0.30 -2.77
CA GLY A 202 12.57 0.37 -3.63
C GLY A 202 12.68 -0.09 -5.08
N LYS A 203 13.90 -0.11 -5.62
CA LYS A 203 14.18 -0.61 -6.98
C LYS A 203 13.83 -2.09 -7.14
N ALA A 204 14.25 -2.94 -6.19
CA ALA A 204 13.95 -4.37 -6.21
C ALA A 204 12.44 -4.65 -6.17
N ARG A 205 11.71 -3.93 -5.30
CA ARG A 205 10.25 -4.02 -5.17
C ARG A 205 9.53 -3.60 -6.45
N ARG A 206 9.89 -2.45 -7.03
CA ARG A 206 9.35 -1.97 -8.31
C ARG A 206 9.53 -3.02 -9.42
N GLN A 207 10.74 -3.57 -9.56
CA GLN A 207 11.02 -4.62 -10.55
C GLN A 207 10.22 -5.90 -10.29
N MET A 208 10.07 -6.31 -9.05
CA MET A 208 9.26 -7.48 -8.67
C MET A 208 7.81 -7.27 -9.09
N ILE A 209 7.19 -6.13 -8.76
CA ILE A 209 5.79 -5.85 -9.09
C ILE A 209 5.58 -5.81 -10.61
N ILE A 210 6.50 -5.19 -11.37
CA ILE A 210 6.48 -5.20 -12.83
C ILE A 210 6.53 -6.63 -13.38
N LYS A 211 7.44 -7.47 -12.84
CA LYS A 211 7.55 -8.88 -13.22
C LYS A 211 6.26 -9.65 -12.92
N ARG A 212 5.65 -9.42 -11.75
CA ARG A 212 4.38 -10.07 -11.37
C ARG A 212 3.22 -9.65 -12.28
N ALA A 213 3.08 -8.35 -12.59
CA ALA A 213 2.03 -7.86 -13.48
C ALA A 213 2.10 -8.52 -14.86
N LYS A 214 3.31 -8.63 -15.44
CA LYS A 214 3.56 -9.32 -16.70
C LYS A 214 3.25 -10.82 -16.62
N TYR A 215 3.74 -11.49 -15.59
CA TYR A 215 3.56 -12.93 -15.40
C TYR A 215 2.09 -13.31 -15.16
N TYR A 216 1.38 -12.52 -14.34
CA TYR A 216 -0.04 -12.72 -14.08
C TYR A 216 -0.93 -12.24 -15.22
N LYS A 217 -0.41 -11.44 -16.16
CA LYS A 217 -1.17 -10.73 -17.20
C LYS A 217 -2.33 -9.93 -16.59
N CYS A 218 -2.06 -9.29 -15.48
CA CYS A 218 -3.04 -8.60 -14.65
C CYS A 218 -2.41 -7.30 -14.12
N PRO A 219 -3.09 -6.15 -14.23
CA PRO A 219 -2.67 -4.94 -13.57
C PRO A 219 -2.60 -5.12 -12.06
N ILE A 220 -1.66 -4.40 -11.42
CA ILE A 220 -1.45 -4.45 -9.98
C ILE A 220 -1.46 -3.03 -9.43
N ALA A 221 -2.25 -2.80 -8.38
CA ALA A 221 -2.19 -1.61 -7.54
C ALA A 221 -1.59 -2.01 -6.18
N TYR A 222 -0.44 -1.44 -5.87
CA TYR A 222 0.36 -1.74 -4.69
C TYR A 222 0.46 -0.48 -3.83
N VAL A 223 -0.09 -0.51 -2.61
CA VAL A 223 0.10 0.55 -1.62
C VAL A 223 1.09 0.10 -0.56
N ASN A 224 2.00 0.99 -0.19
CA ASN A 224 2.98 0.75 0.86
C ASN A 224 2.89 1.80 1.97
N LEU A 225 3.21 1.38 3.20
CA LEU A 225 3.41 2.27 4.33
C LEU A 225 4.58 3.22 4.07
N VAL A 226 4.53 4.42 4.64
CA VAL A 226 5.67 5.34 4.77
C VAL A 226 5.84 5.73 6.22
N GLY A 227 7.07 6.01 6.64
CA GLY A 227 7.37 6.48 8.00
C GLY A 227 8.47 5.70 8.69
N GLY A 228 8.83 6.11 9.89
CA GLY A 228 9.73 5.40 10.80
C GLY A 228 8.96 4.81 11.97
N GLN A 229 9.32 3.60 12.39
CA GLN A 229 8.80 2.97 13.60
C GLN A 229 9.90 2.12 14.23
N ASP A 230 10.31 2.50 15.44
CA ASP A 230 11.47 1.91 16.12
C ASP A 230 12.70 1.87 15.20
N GLU A 231 13.31 0.73 14.95
CA GLU A 231 14.45 0.58 14.03
C GLU A 231 14.07 0.50 12.54
N LEU A 232 12.77 0.44 12.22
CA LEU A 232 12.31 0.28 10.85
C LEU A 232 11.96 1.61 10.19
N VAL A 233 12.30 1.71 8.92
CA VAL A 233 11.85 2.80 8.04
C VAL A 233 11.07 2.21 6.87
N PHE A 234 9.99 2.87 6.47
CA PHE A 234 9.15 2.51 5.34
C PHE A 234 9.23 3.63 4.32
N ASP A 235 9.57 3.29 3.10
CA ASP A 235 9.89 4.26 2.05
C ASP A 235 8.69 4.66 1.18
N GLY A 236 7.50 4.08 1.40
CA GLY A 236 6.36 4.32 0.52
C GLY A 236 6.59 3.73 -0.87
N GLN A 237 6.74 4.58 -1.89
CA GLN A 237 6.86 4.21 -3.29
C GLN A 237 5.72 3.29 -3.76
N SER A 238 4.50 3.60 -3.34
CA SER A 238 3.28 2.94 -3.81
C SER A 238 3.15 3.10 -5.31
N LEU A 239 2.66 2.08 -6.03
CA LEU A 239 2.61 2.15 -7.49
C LEU A 239 1.44 1.37 -8.09
N ILE A 240 1.06 1.79 -9.31
CA ILE A 240 0.10 1.08 -10.15
C ILE A 240 0.79 0.70 -11.44
N VAL A 241 0.72 -0.57 -11.80
CA VAL A 241 1.36 -1.13 -13.00
C VAL A 241 0.30 -1.83 -13.86
N ASP A 242 0.33 -1.62 -15.17
CA ASP A 242 -0.56 -2.32 -16.09
C ASP A 242 -0.12 -3.79 -16.35
N ALA A 243 -0.93 -4.56 -17.05
CA ALA A 243 -0.63 -5.95 -17.37
C ALA A 243 0.60 -6.14 -18.29
N LYS A 244 1.09 -5.08 -18.93
CA LYS A 244 2.31 -5.07 -19.76
C LYS A 244 3.54 -4.68 -18.95
N GLY A 245 3.37 -4.31 -17.67
CA GLY A 245 4.44 -3.86 -16.77
C GLY A 245 4.79 -2.37 -16.94
N ILE A 246 3.91 -1.58 -17.53
CA ILE A 246 4.05 -0.13 -17.62
C ILE A 246 3.52 0.49 -16.33
N ILE A 247 4.33 1.34 -15.71
CA ILE A 247 3.92 2.10 -14.51
C ILE A 247 2.93 3.18 -14.94
N ILE A 248 1.72 3.13 -14.37
CA ILE A 248 0.65 4.12 -14.60
C ILE A 248 0.80 5.28 -13.62
N ALA A 249 1.14 4.99 -12.37
CA ALA A 249 1.37 5.98 -11.32
C ALA A 249 2.33 5.41 -10.28
N GLN A 250 3.13 6.29 -9.66
CA GLN A 250 4.05 5.95 -8.59
C GLN A 250 4.16 7.11 -7.61
N GLY A 251 4.14 6.81 -6.31
CA GLY A 251 4.36 7.76 -5.24
C GLY A 251 5.83 8.01 -4.94
N ASN A 252 6.13 9.17 -4.36
CA ASN A 252 7.47 9.54 -3.94
C ASN A 252 7.97 8.69 -2.77
N SER A 253 9.29 8.61 -2.63
CA SER A 253 9.89 7.95 -1.49
C SER A 253 9.92 8.87 -0.27
N PHE A 254 9.64 8.30 0.92
CA PHE A 254 9.73 8.93 2.23
C PHE A 254 8.75 10.10 2.47
N GLU A 255 7.67 10.17 1.71
CA GLU A 255 6.65 11.23 1.81
C GLU A 255 5.25 10.63 1.95
N GLU A 256 4.40 11.28 2.76
CA GLU A 256 2.98 10.95 2.82
C GLU A 256 2.24 11.59 1.66
N GLU A 257 1.47 10.79 0.93
CA GLU A 257 0.65 11.30 -0.18
C GLU A 257 -0.52 10.38 -0.53
N ILE A 258 -1.46 10.87 -1.32
CA ILE A 258 -2.51 10.06 -1.92
C ILE A 258 -2.28 10.03 -3.44
N ILE A 259 -1.90 8.88 -3.95
CA ILE A 259 -1.64 8.68 -5.38
C ILE A 259 -2.97 8.34 -6.07
N PHE A 260 -3.40 9.17 -7.00
CA PHE A 260 -4.61 8.94 -7.79
C PHE A 260 -4.27 8.49 -9.20
N ALA A 261 -4.99 7.48 -9.70
CA ALA A 261 -4.89 7.09 -11.10
C ALA A 261 -6.22 6.53 -11.64
N ASN A 262 -6.43 6.71 -12.94
CA ASN A 262 -7.46 6.00 -13.67
C ASN A 262 -6.84 4.74 -14.28
N ILE A 263 -7.54 3.61 -14.14
CA ILE A 263 -7.16 2.36 -14.80
C ILE A 263 -8.30 1.88 -15.68
N THR A 264 -7.97 1.50 -16.91
CA THR A 264 -8.92 0.93 -17.87
C THR A 264 -8.70 -0.57 -17.92
N LEU A 265 -9.76 -1.33 -17.68
CA LEU A 265 -9.78 -2.78 -17.61
C LEU A 265 -10.66 -3.35 -18.75
N PRO A 266 -10.28 -4.47 -19.38
CA PRO A 266 -11.12 -5.11 -20.37
C PRO A 266 -12.35 -5.75 -19.71
N ALA A 267 -13.56 -5.49 -20.23
CA ALA A 267 -14.74 -6.22 -19.79
C ALA A 267 -14.70 -7.64 -20.35
N LYS A 268 -14.36 -8.63 -19.53
CA LYS A 268 -14.38 -10.04 -19.90
C LYS A 268 -15.81 -10.58 -19.87
N VAL A 269 -16.29 -11.10 -21.01
CA VAL A 269 -17.66 -11.63 -21.15
C VAL A 269 -17.84 -12.94 -20.37
N ASN A 270 -16.83 -13.79 -20.32
CA ASN A 270 -16.84 -15.08 -19.62
C ASN A 270 -15.79 -15.11 -18.52
N LYS A 271 -16.23 -15.02 -17.27
CA LYS A 271 -15.35 -15.12 -16.10
C LYS A 271 -15.41 -16.54 -15.53
N PRO A 272 -14.27 -17.19 -15.28
CA PRO A 272 -14.26 -18.56 -14.77
C PRO A 272 -14.96 -18.63 -13.39
N LYS A 273 -15.76 -19.65 -13.18
CA LYS A 273 -16.20 -20.05 -11.84
C LYS A 273 -14.97 -20.59 -11.12
N ALA A 274 -14.43 -19.81 -10.19
CA ALA A 274 -13.24 -20.21 -9.45
C ALA A 274 -13.64 -21.00 -8.22
N SER A 275 -13.25 -22.29 -8.18
CA SER A 275 -13.28 -23.11 -6.98
C SER A 275 -12.16 -22.68 -6.01
N GLY A 276 -12.42 -22.68 -4.70
CA GLY A 276 -11.43 -22.32 -3.68
C GLY A 276 -11.07 -20.83 -3.61
N ILE A 277 -11.95 -19.94 -4.09
CA ILE A 277 -11.79 -18.47 -3.98
C ILE A 277 -13.08 -17.87 -3.42
N LYS A 278 -12.98 -17.18 -2.29
CA LYS A 278 -14.10 -16.43 -1.73
C LYS A 278 -14.44 -15.24 -2.62
N SER A 279 -15.68 -15.15 -3.04
CA SER A 279 -16.14 -14.12 -3.98
C SER A 279 -17.26 -13.30 -3.35
N TYR A 280 -17.10 -11.98 -3.41
CA TYR A 280 -18.05 -11.01 -2.89
C TYR A 280 -18.49 -10.05 -3.98
N LYS A 281 -19.56 -9.31 -3.74
CA LYS A 281 -20.09 -8.31 -4.66
C LYS A 281 -20.21 -6.98 -3.93
N ALA A 282 -19.63 -5.93 -4.50
CA ALA A 282 -19.87 -4.58 -4.00
C ALA A 282 -21.34 -4.19 -4.23
N PRO A 283 -21.93 -3.38 -3.35
CA PRO A 283 -23.30 -2.90 -3.49
C PRO A 283 -23.54 -2.23 -4.85
N ALA A 284 -24.74 -2.41 -5.41
CA ALA A 284 -25.12 -1.81 -6.69
C ALA A 284 -25.06 -0.27 -6.68
N SER A 285 -25.19 0.37 -5.51
CA SER A 285 -24.99 1.81 -5.33
C SER A 285 -23.65 2.32 -5.81
N LEU A 286 -22.59 1.52 -5.61
CA LEU A 286 -21.23 1.86 -6.06
C LEU A 286 -20.96 1.54 -7.54
N SER A 287 -21.86 0.79 -8.18
CA SER A 287 -21.75 0.40 -9.60
C SER A 287 -22.48 1.35 -10.54
N LYS A 288 -23.25 2.31 -10.03
CA LYS A 288 -23.93 3.31 -10.86
C LYS A 288 -22.91 4.26 -11.47
N ALA A 289 -23.08 4.57 -12.75
CA ALA A 289 -22.29 5.59 -13.42
C ALA A 289 -22.46 6.93 -12.69
N ARG A 290 -21.37 7.63 -12.45
CA ARG A 290 -21.41 9.00 -11.91
C ARG A 290 -21.85 9.92 -13.05
N VAL A 291 -22.84 10.76 -12.77
CA VAL A 291 -23.39 11.71 -13.74
C VAL A 291 -22.52 12.98 -13.85
N THR A 292 -21.60 13.18 -12.89
CA THR A 292 -20.75 14.38 -12.83
C THR A 292 -19.38 14.14 -13.45
N GLU A 293 -18.88 15.14 -14.15
CA GLU A 293 -17.50 15.18 -14.64
C GLU A 293 -16.51 15.00 -13.48
N LEU A 294 -15.57 14.06 -13.65
CA LEU A 294 -14.61 13.77 -12.59
C LEU A 294 -13.52 14.86 -12.56
N PRO A 295 -13.05 15.29 -11.37
CA PRO A 295 -11.93 16.21 -11.28
C PRO A 295 -10.70 15.68 -12.04
N GLN A 296 -9.95 16.62 -12.65
CA GLN A 296 -8.67 16.29 -13.27
C GLN A 296 -7.70 15.77 -12.19
N LEU A 297 -7.00 14.68 -12.51
CA LEU A 297 -6.00 14.15 -11.58
C LEU A 297 -4.73 15.01 -11.62
N PRO A 298 -4.06 15.19 -10.47
CA PRO A 298 -2.74 15.79 -10.45
C PRO A 298 -1.78 14.93 -11.28
N PRO A 299 -0.76 15.53 -11.92
CA PRO A 299 0.27 14.75 -12.59
C PRO A 299 0.98 13.86 -11.58
N CYS A 300 1.36 12.66 -12.03
CA CYS A 300 2.24 11.80 -11.23
C CYS A 300 3.62 12.46 -11.16
N ALA A 301 4.02 12.89 -9.98
CA ALA A 301 5.23 13.67 -9.73
C ALA A 301 6.37 12.83 -9.14
N TYR A 302 6.42 11.52 -9.44
CA TYR A 302 7.51 10.68 -8.96
C TYR A 302 8.87 11.18 -9.44
N MET A 303 9.76 11.42 -8.48
CA MET A 303 11.17 11.76 -8.72
C MET A 303 12.04 10.62 -8.17
N GLU A 304 12.89 10.08 -9.03
CA GLU A 304 13.89 9.10 -8.61
C GLU A 304 15.02 9.82 -7.86
N LYS A 305 15.30 9.37 -6.65
CA LYS A 305 16.42 9.88 -5.83
C LYS A 305 17.69 9.10 -6.15
N SER A 306 18.85 9.73 -5.98
CA SER A 306 20.13 9.02 -5.95
C SER A 306 20.18 8.07 -4.73
N GLU A 307 21.14 7.17 -4.71
CA GLU A 307 21.31 6.23 -3.60
C GLU A 307 21.62 6.96 -2.27
N GLU A 308 22.43 8.02 -2.33
CA GLU A 308 22.79 8.84 -1.19
C GLU A 308 21.57 9.63 -0.68
N GLU A 309 20.78 10.21 -1.58
CA GLU A 309 19.54 10.90 -1.25
C GLU A 309 18.51 9.97 -0.61
N GLU A 310 18.39 8.71 -1.08
CA GLU A 310 17.53 7.71 -0.45
C GLU A 310 17.97 7.41 0.98
N ILE A 311 19.26 7.14 1.19
CA ILE A 311 19.83 6.83 2.51
C ILE A 311 19.63 8.02 3.45
N TYR A 312 19.96 9.22 3.01
CA TYR A 312 19.81 10.42 3.80
C TYR A 312 18.34 10.69 4.18
N SER A 313 17.43 10.57 3.22
CA SER A 313 15.99 10.71 3.46
C SER A 313 15.46 9.69 4.47
N ALA A 314 15.96 8.45 4.42
CA ALA A 314 15.60 7.41 5.38
C ALA A 314 16.08 7.74 6.80
N LEU A 315 17.31 8.25 6.95
CA LEU A 315 17.86 8.67 8.24
C LEU A 315 17.06 9.84 8.84
N VAL A 316 16.75 10.85 8.02
CA VAL A 316 15.95 12.00 8.45
C VAL A 316 14.54 11.57 8.85
N LEU A 317 13.88 10.73 8.03
CA LEU A 317 12.52 10.24 8.32
C LEU A 317 12.49 9.38 9.59
N GLY A 318 13.40 8.42 9.73
CA GLY A 318 13.50 7.54 10.89
C GLY A 318 13.73 8.33 12.17
N THR A 319 14.70 9.25 12.17
CA THR A 319 14.99 10.14 13.31
C THR A 319 13.76 10.99 13.67
N ARG A 320 13.14 11.64 12.69
CA ARG A 320 11.96 12.49 12.91
C ARG A 320 10.83 11.72 13.56
N ASP A 321 10.52 10.57 13.02
CA ASP A 321 9.37 9.78 13.46
C ASP A 321 9.62 9.12 14.80
N TYR A 322 10.82 8.62 15.06
CA TYR A 322 11.19 8.11 16.38
C TYR A 322 10.98 9.17 17.47
N ILE A 323 11.50 10.36 17.28
CA ILE A 323 11.39 11.45 18.25
C ILE A 323 9.91 11.87 18.44
N LYS A 324 9.20 12.12 17.33
CA LYS A 324 7.81 12.59 17.39
C LYS A 324 6.83 11.55 17.94
N LYS A 325 6.96 10.30 17.51
CA LYS A 325 6.06 9.20 17.94
C LYS A 325 6.24 8.84 19.41
N ASN A 326 7.45 9.05 19.96
CA ASN A 326 7.71 8.88 21.39
C ASN A 326 7.40 10.13 22.22
N GLY A 327 6.88 11.20 21.61
CA GLY A 327 6.45 12.41 22.31
C GLY A 327 7.59 13.32 22.78
N PHE A 328 8.82 13.12 22.31
CA PHE A 328 9.94 14.01 22.59
C PHE A 328 9.83 15.31 21.80
N SER A 329 10.17 16.42 22.44
CA SER A 329 10.11 17.76 21.83
C SER A 329 11.47 18.27 21.36
N LYS A 330 12.56 17.76 21.92
CA LYS A 330 13.93 18.17 21.63
C LYS A 330 14.87 16.97 21.71
N VAL A 331 16.03 17.12 21.08
CA VAL A 331 17.15 16.17 21.18
C VAL A 331 18.40 16.90 21.62
N VAL A 332 19.27 16.19 22.32
CA VAL A 332 20.58 16.65 22.76
C VAL A 332 21.64 15.71 22.20
N LEU A 333 22.71 16.23 21.64
CA LEU A 333 23.82 15.44 21.14
C LEU A 333 25.17 16.05 21.50
N GLY A 334 26.17 15.21 21.78
CA GLY A 334 27.54 15.64 21.98
C GLY A 334 28.21 15.94 20.65
N LEU A 335 28.85 17.10 20.54
CA LEU A 335 29.64 17.49 19.37
C LEU A 335 31.12 17.33 19.68
N SER A 336 31.80 16.43 18.97
CA SER A 336 33.22 16.13 19.14
C SER A 336 34.13 16.92 18.16
N GLY A 337 33.53 17.69 17.23
CA GLY A 337 34.24 18.31 16.10
C GLY A 337 34.56 17.34 14.96
N GLY A 338 34.16 16.05 15.08
CA GLY A 338 34.32 15.04 14.03
C GLY A 338 33.15 15.02 13.05
N ILE A 339 33.41 14.46 11.86
CA ILE A 339 32.42 14.38 10.76
C ILE A 339 31.15 13.65 11.17
N ASP A 340 31.26 12.58 11.96
CA ASP A 340 30.13 11.75 12.36
C ASP A 340 29.14 12.52 13.25
N SER A 341 29.67 13.24 14.26
CA SER A 341 28.84 14.06 15.14
C SER A 341 28.21 15.24 14.39
N SER A 342 28.95 15.82 13.44
CA SER A 342 28.42 16.91 12.57
C SER A 342 27.30 16.39 11.66
N LEU A 343 27.48 15.25 11.01
CA LEU A 343 26.44 14.62 10.19
C LEU A 343 25.20 14.28 11.01
N THR A 344 25.39 13.72 12.22
CA THR A 344 24.29 13.42 13.15
C THR A 344 23.51 14.67 13.51
N ALA A 345 24.21 15.79 13.75
CA ALA A 345 23.57 17.08 14.04
C ALA A 345 22.75 17.60 12.84
N VAL A 346 23.29 17.51 11.63
CA VAL A 346 22.58 17.92 10.41
C VAL A 346 21.32 17.09 10.20
N ILE A 347 21.41 15.75 10.31
CA ILE A 347 20.25 14.86 10.23
C ILE A 347 19.19 15.21 11.28
N ALA A 348 19.60 15.51 12.52
CA ALA A 348 18.69 15.90 13.58
C ALA A 348 18.00 17.24 13.29
N VAL A 349 18.73 18.21 12.74
CA VAL A 349 18.20 19.54 12.34
C VAL A 349 17.19 19.38 11.19
N ASP A 350 17.52 18.60 10.17
CA ASP A 350 16.61 18.36 9.05
C ASP A 350 15.36 17.56 9.46
N ALA A 351 15.49 16.68 10.46
CA ALA A 351 14.37 15.92 10.99
C ALA A 351 13.41 16.75 11.86
N LEU A 352 13.93 17.70 12.66
CA LEU A 352 13.15 18.34 13.74
C LEU A 352 13.06 19.87 13.62
N GLY A 353 13.97 20.47 12.91
CA GLY A 353 14.20 21.93 12.89
C GLY A 353 15.28 22.35 13.90
N PRO A 354 16.01 23.44 13.61
CA PRO A 354 17.17 23.89 14.40
C PRO A 354 16.81 24.20 15.87
N ASP A 355 15.63 24.73 16.15
CA ASP A 355 15.21 25.11 17.51
C ASP A 355 14.99 23.90 18.44
N LYS A 356 15.00 22.68 17.91
CA LYS A 356 14.78 21.44 18.65
C LYS A 356 16.02 20.60 18.84
N VAL A 357 17.18 21.06 18.36
CA VAL A 357 18.44 20.34 18.45
C VAL A 357 19.42 21.15 19.31
N VAL A 358 19.93 20.51 20.36
CA VAL A 358 20.90 21.12 21.28
C VAL A 358 22.22 20.39 21.14
N GLY A 359 23.24 21.05 20.59
CA GLY A 359 24.61 20.55 20.58
C GLY A 359 25.31 20.87 21.88
N VAL A 360 25.97 19.89 22.47
CA VAL A 360 26.78 20.05 23.70
C VAL A 360 28.24 19.83 23.36
N LEU A 361 29.03 20.85 23.52
CA LEU A 361 30.49 20.76 23.45
C LEU A 361 31.02 20.27 24.80
N MET A 362 31.90 19.30 24.78
CA MET A 362 32.53 18.72 25.98
C MET A 362 34.04 18.83 25.87
N PRO A 363 34.60 20.07 25.89
CA PRO A 363 36.06 20.25 25.76
C PRO A 363 36.79 19.67 26.96
N SER A 364 37.90 19.05 26.70
CA SER A 364 38.85 18.57 27.70
C SER A 364 40.26 19.12 27.42
N PRO A 365 41.21 19.06 28.38
CA PRO A 365 42.61 19.44 28.13
C PRO A 365 43.29 18.69 26.97
N HIS A 366 42.66 17.58 26.54
CA HIS A 366 43.17 16.72 25.45
C HIS A 366 42.40 16.89 24.16
N SER A 367 41.36 17.77 24.13
CA SER A 367 40.56 18.01 22.92
C SER A 367 41.38 18.80 21.90
N SER A 368 41.22 18.47 20.61
CA SER A 368 41.82 19.24 19.52
C SER A 368 41.17 20.65 19.42
N LYS A 369 41.93 21.62 18.91
CA LYS A 369 41.38 22.98 18.66
C LYS A 369 40.12 22.96 17.80
N GLY A 370 40.06 22.15 16.74
CA GLY A 370 38.88 21.99 15.90
C GLY A 370 37.68 21.32 16.57
N SER A 371 37.78 20.90 17.82
CA SER A 371 36.64 20.44 18.63
C SER A 371 36.10 21.55 19.52
N VAL A 372 36.70 22.72 19.56
CA VAL A 372 36.32 23.87 20.39
C VAL A 372 35.95 25.08 19.55
N ASP A 373 36.59 25.24 18.39
CA ASP A 373 36.30 26.30 17.39
C ASP A 373 35.19 25.86 16.43
#